data_fcdd087eb2aae1d2cd420f0ee61770ee
#
_entry.id   fcdd087eb2aae1d2cd420f0ee61770ee
#
_cell.length_a   1.000
_cell.length_b   1.000
_cell.length_c   1.000
_cell.angle_alpha   90.00
_cell.angle_beta   90.00
_cell.angle_gamma   90.00
#
_symmetry.space_group_name_H-M   'P 1'
#
loop_
_entity.id
_entity.type
_entity.pdbx_description
1 polymer ?
#
loop_
_entity_poly.entity_id
_entity_poly.type
_entity_poly.pdbx_seq_one_letter_code
_entity_poly.pdbx_strand_id
1 'polypeptide(L)'
;MPAEITWWGHATCTVEDSDVRVITDPLFASRLAHLRRRRGALPPPGAWRADVALVSHLHADHLHLPSLARLAPGTRLLVPRGAPRAVPGLRRLRHLRLTEMAPGDETAVGALRIRAVPARHDGRRLPVGRHRSPALGYVVEGEARTYFAGDTGLFEEMAKEVGPVDVALLPVGGWGPYLGEGHLDAGRAAEALVRLAPRSAVPVHYGTYWPIGMDAVRPHEFHAPGEEFARLAAARAPGVVVHRLGHGESVRVGAAP
;
A
#
# COMPACT_ATOMS: atom_id res chain seq x y z
N MET A 1 20.03 7.74 -8.19
CA MET A 1 20.06 8.01 -6.70
C MET A 1 19.20 6.96 -6.03
N PRO A 2 19.46 6.56 -4.77
CA PRO A 2 18.62 5.58 -4.11
C PRO A 2 17.16 6.06 -4.03
N ALA A 3 16.20 5.14 -4.13
CA ALA A 3 14.79 5.46 -3.95
C ALA A 3 14.54 5.90 -2.50
N GLU A 4 13.71 6.91 -2.28
CA GLU A 4 13.29 7.35 -0.96
C GLU A 4 11.83 6.97 -0.70
N ILE A 5 11.58 6.26 0.40
CA ILE A 5 10.24 5.80 0.79
C ILE A 5 9.86 6.51 2.07
N THR A 6 8.72 7.23 2.05
CA THR A 6 8.12 7.85 3.23
C THR A 6 6.80 7.18 3.55
N TRP A 7 6.62 6.75 4.82
CA TRP A 7 5.34 6.19 5.27
C TRP A 7 4.47 7.27 5.92
N TRP A 8 3.30 7.52 5.34
CA TRP A 8 2.35 8.51 5.85
C TRP A 8 1.28 7.91 6.76
N GLY A 9 1.27 6.59 6.88
CA GLY A 9 0.32 5.81 7.68
C GLY A 9 -0.63 4.97 6.84
N HIS A 10 -1.19 3.93 7.44
CA HIS A 10 -2.02 2.93 6.77
C HIS A 10 -1.26 2.33 5.56
N ALA A 11 -1.89 2.27 4.39
CA ALA A 11 -1.26 1.85 3.14
C ALA A 11 -0.68 3.03 2.31
N THR A 12 -0.67 4.24 2.87
CA THR A 12 -0.21 5.44 2.17
C THR A 12 1.28 5.64 2.36
N CYS A 13 2.04 5.45 1.27
CA CYS A 13 3.46 5.76 1.17
C CYS A 13 3.71 6.66 -0.03
N THR A 14 4.78 7.47 0.02
CA THR A 14 5.40 8.01 -1.20
C THR A 14 6.68 7.27 -1.48
N VAL A 15 6.93 7.01 -2.76
CA VAL A 15 8.17 6.46 -3.29
C VAL A 15 8.71 7.48 -4.29
N GLU A 16 9.85 8.05 -3.97
CA GLU A 16 10.56 8.98 -4.85
C GLU A 16 11.76 8.26 -5.46
N ASP A 17 11.71 8.06 -6.77
CA ASP A 17 12.72 7.34 -7.52
C ASP A 17 12.83 7.93 -8.93
N SER A 18 14.05 8.11 -9.42
CA SER A 18 14.32 8.59 -10.79
C SER A 18 13.55 9.86 -11.16
N ASP A 19 13.48 10.83 -10.23
CA ASP A 19 12.75 12.11 -10.34
C ASP A 19 11.23 11.96 -10.53
N VAL A 20 10.68 10.79 -10.20
CA VAL A 20 9.24 10.51 -10.22
C VAL A 20 8.76 10.22 -8.82
N ARG A 21 7.67 10.87 -8.42
CA ARG A 21 7.00 10.62 -7.15
C ARG A 21 5.75 9.78 -7.34
N VAL A 22 5.77 8.60 -6.75
CA VAL A 22 4.64 7.67 -6.68
C VAL A 22 3.96 7.82 -5.31
N ILE A 23 2.63 7.78 -5.24
CA ILE A 23 1.90 7.67 -3.97
C ILE A 23 0.99 6.44 -4.00
N THR A 24 1.01 5.65 -2.92
CA THR A 24 0.21 4.43 -2.78
C THR A 24 -1.04 4.69 -1.93
N ASP A 25 -2.19 4.15 -2.34
CA ASP A 25 -3.48 4.17 -1.63
C ASP A 25 -3.71 5.47 -0.82
N PRO A 26 -3.85 6.65 -1.47
CA PRO A 26 -3.86 7.93 -0.78
C PRO A 26 -5.04 8.06 0.19
N LEU A 27 -4.76 8.16 1.51
CA LEU A 27 -5.76 8.33 2.56
C LEU A 27 -5.41 9.53 3.45
N PHE A 28 -5.98 10.70 3.13
CA PHE A 28 -5.75 11.98 3.81
C PHE A 28 -6.93 12.39 4.70
N ALA A 29 -7.44 11.43 5.46
CA ALA A 29 -8.60 11.64 6.33
C ALA A 29 -8.23 11.42 7.81
N SER A 30 -8.83 12.19 8.72
CA SER A 30 -8.74 11.95 10.16
C SER A 30 -9.74 10.90 10.62
N ARG A 31 -10.78 10.66 9.82
CA ARG A 31 -11.86 9.72 10.11
C ARG A 31 -12.37 9.08 8.83
N LEU A 32 -12.68 7.79 8.91
CA LEU A 32 -13.28 7.02 7.83
C LEU A 32 -14.36 6.11 8.44
N ALA A 33 -15.64 6.46 8.24
CA ALA A 33 -16.77 5.76 8.86
C ALA A 33 -16.57 5.57 10.39
N HIS A 34 -16.44 4.34 10.86
CA HIS A 34 -16.20 3.99 12.27
C HIS A 34 -14.73 4.02 12.68
N LEU A 35 -13.82 4.30 11.73
CA LEU A 35 -12.39 4.38 11.98
C LEU A 35 -11.97 5.82 12.28
N ARG A 36 -11.06 5.98 13.23
CA ARG A 36 -10.40 7.25 13.53
C ARG A 36 -8.89 7.09 13.41
N ARG A 37 -8.23 8.08 12.79
CA ARG A 37 -6.79 8.18 12.81
C ARG A 37 -6.33 8.44 14.24
N ARG A 38 -5.55 7.52 14.79
CA ARG A 38 -5.10 7.54 16.19
C ARG A 38 -3.66 8.02 16.33
N ARG A 39 -2.86 7.83 15.30
CA ARG A 39 -1.46 8.23 15.29
C ARG A 39 -1.05 8.94 14.00
N GLY A 40 0.00 9.73 14.13
CA GLY A 40 0.57 10.54 13.06
C GLY A 40 -0.33 11.69 12.65
N ALA A 41 0.28 12.80 12.26
CA ALA A 41 -0.42 13.88 11.62
C ALA A 41 -0.99 13.44 10.26
N LEU A 42 -1.95 14.17 9.73
CA LEU A 42 -2.35 14.02 8.33
C LEU A 42 -1.14 14.37 7.44
N PRO A 43 -0.94 13.67 6.32
CA PRO A 43 0.08 14.04 5.36
C PRO A 43 -0.05 15.52 4.97
N PRO A 44 1.04 16.30 4.98
CA PRO A 44 0.99 17.71 4.60
C PRO A 44 0.65 17.86 3.11
N PRO A 45 0.19 19.04 2.66
CA PRO A 45 -0.16 19.27 1.25
C PRO A 45 0.95 18.92 0.25
N GLY A 46 2.22 19.05 0.65
CA GLY A 46 3.36 18.62 -0.16
C GLY A 46 3.37 17.13 -0.48
N ALA A 47 2.88 16.29 0.43
CA ALA A 47 2.79 14.84 0.24
C ALA A 47 1.70 14.43 -0.78
N TRP A 48 0.75 15.33 -1.12
CA TRP A 48 -0.31 15.05 -2.09
C TRP A 48 0.13 15.32 -3.54
N ARG A 49 1.31 15.91 -3.73
CA ARG A 49 1.91 16.10 -5.04
C ARG A 49 2.58 14.79 -5.44
N ALA A 50 2.06 14.17 -6.46
CA ALA A 50 2.60 12.95 -7.03
C ALA A 50 2.40 12.95 -8.54
N ASP A 51 3.33 12.34 -9.27
CA ASP A 51 3.23 12.13 -10.70
C ASP A 51 2.24 11.00 -11.00
N VAL A 52 2.22 10.00 -10.11
CA VAL A 52 1.31 8.86 -10.20
C VAL A 52 0.81 8.43 -8.83
N ALA A 53 -0.48 8.11 -8.75
CA ALA A 53 -1.13 7.49 -7.60
C ALA A 53 -1.56 6.06 -7.97
N LEU A 54 -1.21 5.11 -7.11
CA LEU A 54 -1.56 3.70 -7.23
C LEU A 54 -2.69 3.39 -6.26
N VAL A 55 -3.77 2.79 -6.76
CA VAL A 55 -4.86 2.27 -5.94
C VAL A 55 -4.88 0.76 -6.05
N SER A 56 -4.67 0.09 -4.93
CA SER A 56 -4.57 -1.38 -4.88
C SER A 56 -5.92 -2.07 -5.08
N HIS A 57 -6.97 -1.61 -4.43
CA HIS A 57 -8.30 -2.20 -4.52
C HIS A 57 -9.40 -1.20 -4.11
N LEU A 58 -10.67 -1.65 -4.12
CA LEU A 58 -11.81 -0.74 -4.00
C LEU A 58 -12.24 -0.39 -2.58
N HIS A 59 -11.71 -0.99 -1.51
CA HIS A 59 -12.12 -0.66 -0.15
C HIS A 59 -11.95 0.83 0.15
N ALA A 60 -12.76 1.35 1.07
CA ALA A 60 -12.86 2.81 1.29
C ALA A 60 -11.60 3.44 1.87
N ASP A 61 -10.78 2.67 2.53
CA ASP A 61 -9.52 3.03 3.15
C ASP A 61 -8.31 2.96 2.18
N HIS A 62 -8.54 2.43 0.96
CA HIS A 62 -7.56 2.41 -0.12
C HIS A 62 -8.01 3.30 -1.29
N LEU A 63 -9.25 3.15 -1.76
CA LEU A 63 -9.85 4.04 -2.76
C LEU A 63 -10.71 5.10 -2.05
N HIS A 64 -10.09 6.18 -1.58
CA HIS A 64 -10.77 7.26 -0.88
C HIS A 64 -10.97 8.47 -1.77
N LEU A 65 -12.15 8.63 -2.35
CA LEU A 65 -12.46 9.72 -3.31
C LEU A 65 -12.08 11.13 -2.81
N PRO A 66 -12.37 11.52 -1.53
CA PRO A 66 -11.98 12.84 -1.04
C PRO A 66 -10.46 13.04 -0.99
N SER A 67 -9.66 11.99 -0.76
CA SER A 67 -8.20 12.07 -0.81
C SER A 67 -7.71 12.18 -2.25
N LEU A 68 -8.25 11.36 -3.15
CA LEU A 68 -7.91 11.40 -4.58
C LEU A 68 -8.22 12.77 -5.18
N ALA A 69 -9.30 13.43 -4.74
CA ALA A 69 -9.67 14.77 -5.20
C ALA A 69 -8.66 15.86 -4.80
N ARG A 70 -7.76 15.60 -3.84
CA ARG A 70 -6.71 16.53 -3.40
C ARG A 70 -5.40 16.37 -4.15
N LEU A 71 -5.25 15.31 -4.95
CA LEU A 71 -4.06 15.12 -5.78
C LEU A 71 -3.94 16.24 -6.83
N ALA A 72 -2.70 16.55 -7.19
CA ALA A 72 -2.42 17.62 -8.15
C ALA A 72 -3.06 17.34 -9.53
N PRO A 73 -3.52 18.38 -10.25
CA PRO A 73 -3.98 18.20 -11.62
C PRO A 73 -2.89 17.56 -12.50
N GLY A 74 -3.31 16.62 -13.36
CA GLY A 74 -2.40 15.90 -14.24
C GLY A 74 -1.80 14.64 -13.63
N THR A 75 -1.91 14.41 -12.30
CA THR A 75 -1.48 13.14 -11.66
C THR A 75 -2.13 11.96 -12.37
N ARG A 76 -1.32 10.96 -12.75
CA ARG A 76 -1.84 9.71 -13.27
C ARG A 76 -2.43 8.90 -12.12
N LEU A 77 -3.65 8.41 -12.30
CA LEU A 77 -4.35 7.59 -11.31
C LEU A 77 -4.52 6.18 -11.86
N LEU A 78 -3.70 5.25 -11.35
CA LEU A 78 -3.79 3.83 -11.71
C LEU A 78 -4.76 3.16 -10.74
N VAL A 79 -5.81 2.55 -11.28
CA VAL A 79 -6.87 1.89 -10.51
C VAL A 79 -7.14 0.49 -11.06
N PRO A 80 -7.66 -0.43 -10.25
CA PRO A 80 -8.09 -1.74 -10.74
C PRO A 80 -9.10 -1.63 -11.87
N ARG A 81 -9.00 -2.51 -12.86
CA ARG A 81 -9.95 -2.60 -13.97
C ARG A 81 -11.38 -2.77 -13.46
N GLY A 82 -12.30 -1.96 -13.99
CA GLY A 82 -13.68 -1.91 -13.55
C GLY A 82 -13.95 -0.95 -12.40
N ALA A 83 -12.93 -0.34 -11.78
CA ALA A 83 -13.09 0.60 -10.68
C ALA A 83 -14.03 1.78 -11.00
N PRO A 84 -13.98 2.44 -12.19
CA PRO A 84 -14.90 3.54 -12.51
C PRO A 84 -16.37 3.09 -12.70
N ARG A 85 -16.59 1.80 -12.92
CA ARG A 85 -17.95 1.23 -12.95
C ARG A 85 -18.45 0.94 -11.54
N ALA A 86 -17.57 0.39 -10.68
CA ALA A 86 -17.90 0.05 -9.30
C ALA A 86 -18.00 1.30 -8.39
N VAL A 87 -17.21 2.33 -8.68
CA VAL A 87 -17.12 3.59 -7.94
C VAL A 87 -17.27 4.78 -8.92
N PRO A 88 -18.51 5.11 -9.34
CA PRO A 88 -18.75 6.15 -10.37
C PRO A 88 -18.19 7.53 -10.04
N GLY A 89 -17.94 7.83 -8.75
CA GLY A 89 -17.30 9.06 -8.30
C GLY A 89 -15.91 9.30 -8.89
N LEU A 90 -15.19 8.25 -9.30
CA LEU A 90 -13.90 8.36 -9.98
C LEU A 90 -13.99 9.17 -11.28
N ARG A 91 -15.09 9.03 -12.04
CA ARG A 91 -15.30 9.76 -13.31
C ARG A 91 -15.46 11.29 -13.12
N ARG A 92 -15.70 11.74 -11.89
CA ARG A 92 -15.80 13.16 -11.55
C ARG A 92 -14.43 13.80 -11.30
N LEU A 93 -13.39 13.00 -11.07
CA LEU A 93 -12.01 13.44 -10.84
C LEU A 93 -11.31 13.77 -12.17
N ARG A 94 -11.90 14.67 -12.99
CA ARG A 94 -11.45 14.98 -14.36
C ARG A 94 -10.07 15.65 -14.43
N HIS A 95 -9.57 16.15 -13.31
CA HIS A 95 -8.22 16.72 -13.20
C HIS A 95 -7.13 15.64 -13.14
N LEU A 96 -7.50 14.37 -12.90
CA LEU A 96 -6.58 13.23 -12.88
C LEU A 96 -6.62 12.47 -14.21
N ARG A 97 -5.49 11.83 -14.55
CA ARG A 97 -5.37 10.97 -15.74
C ARG A 97 -5.60 9.52 -15.33
N LEU A 98 -6.86 9.10 -15.32
CA LEU A 98 -7.24 7.76 -14.88
C LEU A 98 -6.84 6.68 -15.90
N THR A 99 -6.21 5.61 -15.41
CA THR A 99 -5.86 4.40 -16.17
C THR A 99 -6.29 3.18 -15.38
N GLU A 100 -7.04 2.29 -16.02
CA GLU A 100 -7.47 1.02 -15.43
C GLU A 100 -6.39 -0.05 -15.68
N MET A 101 -6.04 -0.82 -14.64
CA MET A 101 -5.00 -1.84 -14.65
C MET A 101 -5.58 -3.21 -14.24
N ALA A 102 -5.09 -4.25 -14.83
CA ALA A 102 -5.31 -5.64 -14.42
C ALA A 102 -3.96 -6.32 -14.13
N PRO A 103 -3.93 -7.47 -13.43
CA PRO A 103 -2.70 -8.21 -13.24
C PRO A 103 -1.98 -8.47 -14.57
N GLY A 104 -0.68 -8.16 -14.62
CA GLY A 104 0.17 -8.25 -15.80
C GLY A 104 0.22 -6.99 -16.66
N ASP A 105 -0.69 -6.01 -16.47
CA ASP A 105 -0.60 -4.74 -17.19
C ASP A 105 0.59 -3.92 -16.71
N GLU A 106 1.24 -3.23 -17.65
CA GLU A 106 2.38 -2.36 -17.40
C GLU A 106 2.17 -0.97 -17.99
N THR A 107 2.78 0.03 -17.36
CA THR A 107 2.77 1.41 -17.88
C THR A 107 4.05 2.13 -17.47
N ALA A 108 4.48 3.11 -18.26
CA ALA A 108 5.61 3.97 -17.94
C ALA A 108 5.12 5.33 -17.41
N VAL A 109 5.82 5.87 -16.40
CA VAL A 109 5.61 7.23 -15.87
C VAL A 109 7.00 7.84 -15.65
N GLY A 110 7.37 8.83 -16.46
CA GLY A 110 8.76 9.31 -16.50
C GLY A 110 9.72 8.17 -16.78
N ALA A 111 10.73 8.02 -15.94
CA ALA A 111 11.71 6.94 -16.03
C ALA A 111 11.25 5.62 -15.37
N LEU A 112 10.13 5.63 -14.65
CA LEU A 112 9.62 4.44 -13.96
C LEU A 112 8.78 3.56 -14.87
N ARG A 113 8.94 2.25 -14.72
CA ARG A 113 7.99 1.24 -15.18
C ARG A 113 7.18 0.72 -14.01
N ILE A 114 5.84 0.72 -14.15
CA ILE A 114 4.91 0.27 -13.12
C ILE A 114 4.12 -0.91 -13.64
N ARG A 115 4.24 -2.04 -12.98
CA ARG A 115 3.55 -3.28 -13.32
C ARG A 115 2.54 -3.63 -12.23
N ALA A 116 1.30 -3.90 -12.64
CA ALA A 116 0.27 -4.44 -11.76
C ALA A 116 0.46 -5.96 -11.60
N VAL A 117 0.45 -6.43 -10.35
CA VAL A 117 0.55 -7.86 -10.01
C VAL A 117 -0.69 -8.31 -9.24
N PRO A 118 -1.04 -9.60 -9.27
CA PRO A 118 -2.21 -10.08 -8.56
C PRO A 118 -2.06 -9.94 -7.04
N ALA A 119 -3.16 -9.63 -6.35
CA ALA A 119 -3.30 -9.72 -4.91
C ALA A 119 -4.46 -10.66 -4.55
N ARG A 120 -4.33 -11.42 -3.47
CA ARG A 120 -5.35 -12.33 -2.97
C ARG A 120 -6.22 -11.64 -1.93
N HIS A 121 -7.15 -10.81 -2.42
CA HIS A 121 -8.03 -10.01 -1.59
C HIS A 121 -9.41 -9.81 -2.23
N ASP A 122 -10.42 -9.41 -1.45
CA ASP A 122 -11.76 -9.13 -1.98
C ASP A 122 -11.75 -7.79 -2.74
N GLY A 123 -11.97 -7.86 -4.03
CA GLY A 123 -11.98 -6.69 -4.91
C GLY A 123 -13.32 -5.95 -4.97
N ARG A 124 -14.25 -6.18 -4.05
CA ARG A 124 -15.53 -5.45 -4.00
C ARG A 124 -15.39 -4.14 -3.22
N ARG A 125 -16.20 -3.14 -3.57
CA ARG A 125 -16.30 -1.90 -2.78
C ARG A 125 -16.98 -2.10 -1.44
N LEU A 126 -18.01 -2.93 -1.42
CA LEU A 126 -18.83 -3.28 -0.27
C LEU A 126 -18.97 -4.80 -0.21
N PRO A 127 -19.08 -5.41 0.97
CA PRO A 127 -19.17 -6.87 1.12
C PRO A 127 -20.28 -7.50 0.27
N VAL A 128 -21.40 -6.79 0.10
CA VAL A 128 -22.56 -7.24 -0.72
C VAL A 128 -22.61 -6.63 -2.11
N GLY A 129 -21.54 -5.96 -2.56
CA GLY A 129 -21.47 -5.29 -3.85
C GLY A 129 -21.49 -6.28 -5.03
N ARG A 130 -22.22 -5.96 -6.10
CA ARG A 130 -22.29 -6.79 -7.33
C ARG A 130 -21.04 -6.64 -8.21
N HIS A 131 -20.38 -5.48 -8.16
CA HIS A 131 -19.20 -5.20 -8.98
C HIS A 131 -17.94 -5.63 -8.24
N ARG A 132 -17.15 -6.45 -8.92
CA ARG A 132 -15.81 -6.85 -8.49
C ARG A 132 -14.77 -6.24 -9.42
N SER A 133 -13.67 -5.82 -8.86
CA SER A 133 -12.45 -5.47 -9.58
C SER A 133 -11.33 -6.34 -9.03
N PRO A 134 -10.27 -6.63 -9.79
CA PRO A 134 -9.12 -7.33 -9.23
C PRO A 134 -8.54 -6.50 -8.08
N ALA A 135 -8.08 -7.16 -7.02
CA ALA A 135 -7.13 -6.54 -6.09
C ALA A 135 -5.73 -6.64 -6.70
N LEU A 136 -4.94 -5.59 -6.56
CA LEU A 136 -3.65 -5.43 -7.19
C LEU A 136 -2.57 -5.10 -6.15
N GLY A 137 -1.40 -5.70 -6.30
CA GLY A 137 -0.15 -5.11 -5.90
C GLY A 137 0.49 -4.38 -7.09
N TYR A 138 1.56 -3.64 -6.84
CA TYR A 138 2.31 -2.95 -7.87
C TYR A 138 3.80 -3.14 -7.67
N VAL A 139 4.52 -3.41 -8.73
CA VAL A 139 5.99 -3.35 -8.78
C VAL A 139 6.36 -2.07 -9.52
N VAL A 140 7.06 -1.18 -8.83
CA VAL A 140 7.59 0.08 -9.36
C VAL A 140 9.06 -0.15 -9.63
N GLU A 141 9.48 -0.07 -10.88
CA GLU A 141 10.86 -0.32 -11.32
C GLU A 141 11.49 1.00 -11.76
N GLY A 142 12.53 1.41 -11.03
CA GLY A 142 13.39 2.55 -11.28
C GLY A 142 14.82 2.20 -10.91
N GLU A 143 15.50 3.05 -10.15
CA GLU A 143 16.81 2.76 -9.52
C GLU A 143 16.68 1.62 -8.49
N ALA A 144 15.53 1.50 -7.84
CA ALA A 144 15.16 0.36 -7.01
C ALA A 144 13.86 -0.26 -7.51
N ARG A 145 13.72 -1.57 -7.31
CA ARG A 145 12.46 -2.28 -7.55
C ARG A 145 11.67 -2.33 -6.25
N THR A 146 10.60 -1.54 -6.19
CA THR A 146 9.71 -1.44 -5.02
C THR A 146 8.43 -2.22 -5.25
N TYR A 147 8.14 -3.19 -4.38
CA TYR A 147 6.85 -3.89 -4.37
C TYR A 147 5.92 -3.26 -3.35
N PHE A 148 4.80 -2.72 -3.78
CA PHE A 148 3.68 -2.33 -2.95
C PHE A 148 2.61 -3.43 -3.03
N ALA A 149 2.39 -4.14 -1.94
CA ALA A 149 1.50 -5.31 -1.92
C ALA A 149 0.01 -4.93 -1.96
N GLY A 150 -0.37 -3.72 -1.47
CA GLY A 150 -1.76 -3.45 -1.12
C GLY A 150 -2.24 -4.41 -0.04
N ASP A 151 -3.54 -4.68 0.03
CA ASP A 151 -4.05 -5.76 0.86
C ASP A 151 -4.04 -7.07 0.08
N THR A 152 -3.44 -8.08 0.69
CA THR A 152 -3.34 -9.42 0.11
C THR A 152 -3.20 -10.49 1.19
N GLY A 153 -3.74 -11.67 0.94
CA GLY A 153 -3.35 -12.89 1.62
C GLY A 153 -2.02 -13.43 1.08
N LEU A 154 -1.42 -14.36 1.80
CA LEU A 154 -0.26 -15.12 1.30
C LEU A 154 -0.71 -16.14 0.26
N PHE A 155 0.00 -16.25 -0.86
CA PHE A 155 -0.28 -17.23 -1.92
C PHE A 155 1.00 -17.82 -2.49
N GLU A 156 0.89 -19.01 -3.05
CA GLU A 156 2.03 -19.83 -3.45
C GLU A 156 2.86 -19.15 -4.56
N GLU A 157 2.20 -18.58 -5.54
CA GLU A 157 2.83 -17.97 -6.71
C GLU A 157 3.36 -16.55 -6.45
N MET A 158 3.29 -16.03 -5.21
CA MET A 158 3.63 -14.64 -4.88
C MET A 158 5.02 -14.25 -5.41
N ALA A 159 6.04 -15.05 -5.15
CA ALA A 159 7.40 -14.76 -5.63
C ALA A 159 7.51 -14.74 -7.16
N LYS A 160 6.80 -15.65 -7.85
CA LYS A 160 6.77 -15.72 -9.32
C LYS A 160 6.06 -14.51 -9.92
N GLU A 161 4.91 -14.14 -9.36
CA GLU A 161 4.09 -13.03 -9.87
C GLU A 161 4.73 -11.65 -9.61
N VAL A 162 5.35 -11.48 -8.46
CA VAL A 162 6.04 -10.24 -8.09
C VAL A 162 7.40 -10.14 -8.77
N GLY A 163 8.15 -11.24 -8.85
CA GLY A 163 9.53 -11.26 -9.34
C GLY A 163 10.51 -10.68 -8.32
N PRO A 164 11.80 -10.51 -8.71
CA PRO A 164 12.82 -9.95 -7.84
C PRO A 164 12.49 -8.49 -7.48
N VAL A 165 12.64 -8.12 -6.20
CA VAL A 165 12.43 -6.75 -5.71
C VAL A 165 13.48 -6.40 -4.66
N ASP A 166 13.86 -5.11 -4.60
CA ASP A 166 14.82 -4.61 -3.62
C ASP A 166 14.14 -4.28 -2.30
N VAL A 167 12.91 -3.77 -2.36
CA VAL A 167 12.14 -3.40 -1.17
C VAL A 167 10.67 -3.81 -1.31
N ALA A 168 10.10 -4.32 -0.21
CA ALA A 168 8.70 -4.70 -0.14
C ALA A 168 7.94 -3.87 0.92
N LEU A 169 6.86 -3.20 0.49
CA LEU A 169 5.90 -2.54 1.37
C LEU A 169 4.77 -3.55 1.64
N LEU A 170 4.81 -4.19 2.82
CA LEU A 170 3.91 -5.29 3.17
C LEU A 170 2.89 -4.88 4.23
N PRO A 171 1.59 -5.16 4.05
CA PRO A 171 0.63 -5.03 5.12
C PRO A 171 0.95 -6.07 6.20
N VAL A 172 0.92 -5.66 7.47
CA VAL A 172 1.22 -6.54 8.60
C VAL A 172 0.08 -6.60 9.61
N GLY A 173 -1.01 -5.92 9.30
CA GLY A 173 -2.18 -5.79 10.17
C GLY A 173 -3.38 -5.21 9.43
N GLY A 174 -4.23 -4.52 10.18
CA GLY A 174 -5.41 -3.83 9.68
C GLY A 174 -5.93 -2.84 10.71
N TRP A 175 -7.21 -2.54 10.63
CA TRP A 175 -7.89 -1.66 11.55
C TRP A 175 -8.83 -2.42 12.52
N GLY A 176 -8.59 -3.69 12.75
CA GLY A 176 -9.37 -4.53 13.66
C GLY A 176 -8.57 -5.72 14.16
N PRO A 177 -9.06 -6.37 15.22
CA PRO A 177 -8.36 -7.49 15.86
C PRO A 177 -8.41 -8.77 15.02
N TYR A 178 -9.31 -8.86 14.05
CA TYR A 178 -9.47 -10.02 13.20
C TYR A 178 -9.23 -9.66 11.74
N LEU A 179 -8.28 -10.35 11.13
CA LEU A 179 -7.97 -10.25 9.72
C LEU A 179 -8.50 -11.49 9.00
N GLY A 180 -9.27 -11.29 7.93
CA GLY A 180 -9.72 -12.38 7.06
C GLY A 180 -8.57 -13.01 6.29
N GLU A 181 -8.83 -14.14 5.62
CA GLU A 181 -7.83 -14.88 4.82
C GLU A 181 -7.15 -14.04 3.73
N GLY A 182 -7.83 -13.02 3.23
CA GLY A 182 -7.30 -12.08 2.22
C GLY A 182 -6.37 -11.00 2.77
N HIS A 183 -5.80 -11.17 3.97
CA HIS A 183 -4.87 -10.22 4.58
C HIS A 183 -3.62 -10.93 5.10
N LEU A 184 -2.49 -10.25 5.02
CA LEU A 184 -1.29 -10.64 5.76
C LEU A 184 -1.41 -10.10 7.19
N ASP A 185 -1.19 -10.98 8.16
CA ASP A 185 -0.79 -10.62 9.51
C ASP A 185 0.75 -10.60 9.62
N ALA A 186 1.27 -10.27 10.79
CA ALA A 186 2.73 -10.23 11.02
C ALA A 186 3.43 -11.55 10.67
N GLY A 187 2.79 -12.69 10.97
CA GLY A 187 3.34 -14.02 10.69
C GLY A 187 3.38 -14.35 9.20
N ARG A 188 2.27 -14.09 8.49
CA ARG A 188 2.16 -14.30 7.04
C ARG A 188 3.02 -13.30 6.26
N ALA A 189 3.16 -12.07 6.74
CA ALA A 189 4.05 -11.09 6.14
C ALA A 189 5.53 -11.48 6.29
N ALA A 190 5.93 -12.05 7.44
CA ALA A 190 7.27 -12.59 7.61
C ALA A 190 7.53 -13.81 6.69
N GLU A 191 6.52 -14.63 6.45
CA GLU A 191 6.60 -15.73 5.46
C GLU A 191 6.68 -15.16 4.03
N ALA A 192 5.98 -14.08 3.72
CA ALA A 192 6.11 -13.41 2.43
C ALA A 192 7.54 -12.89 2.19
N LEU A 193 8.25 -12.42 3.23
CA LEU A 193 9.67 -12.04 3.11
C LEU A 193 10.56 -13.24 2.75
N VAL A 194 10.29 -14.41 3.31
CA VAL A 194 11.05 -15.62 2.95
C VAL A 194 10.88 -15.95 1.47
N ARG A 195 9.67 -15.81 0.94
CA ARG A 195 9.37 -16.10 -0.48
C ARG A 195 9.90 -15.04 -1.43
N LEU A 196 9.73 -13.76 -1.09
CA LEU A 196 10.13 -12.63 -1.94
C LEU A 196 11.62 -12.34 -1.86
N ALA A 197 12.25 -12.63 -0.72
CA ALA A 197 13.64 -12.38 -0.40
C ALA A 197 14.12 -10.95 -0.80
N PRO A 198 13.37 -9.89 -0.46
CA PRO A 198 13.80 -8.52 -0.74
C PRO A 198 15.00 -8.17 0.15
N ARG A 199 15.75 -7.13 -0.20
CA ARG A 199 16.82 -6.60 0.66
C ARG A 199 16.25 -5.87 1.87
N SER A 200 15.14 -5.16 1.66
CA SER A 200 14.50 -4.34 2.68
C SER A 200 12.99 -4.54 2.69
N ALA A 201 12.38 -4.29 3.85
CA ALA A 201 10.93 -4.28 3.98
C ALA A 201 10.46 -3.12 4.84
N VAL A 202 9.32 -2.54 4.49
CA VAL A 202 8.61 -1.53 5.28
C VAL A 202 7.24 -2.11 5.63
N PRO A 203 6.95 -2.37 6.91
CA PRO A 203 5.62 -2.77 7.34
C PRO A 203 4.65 -1.59 7.22
N VAL A 204 3.50 -1.84 6.61
CA VAL A 204 2.41 -0.88 6.43
C VAL A 204 1.08 -1.44 6.91
N HIS A 205 0.01 -0.67 6.80
CA HIS A 205 -1.37 -1.07 7.10
C HIS A 205 -1.61 -1.46 8.57
N TYR A 206 -0.93 -0.82 9.51
CA TYR A 206 -1.10 -0.96 10.95
C TYR A 206 -0.91 0.38 11.66
N GLY A 207 -1.25 0.46 12.95
CA GLY A 207 -0.85 1.57 13.83
C GLY A 207 -1.30 2.98 13.41
N THR A 208 -2.29 3.13 12.51
CA THR A 208 -2.76 4.44 12.04
C THR A 208 -4.23 4.66 12.34
N TYR A 209 -5.11 3.81 11.83
CA TYR A 209 -6.55 3.87 12.06
C TYR A 209 -6.99 2.78 13.02
N TRP A 210 -7.97 3.11 13.87
CA TRP A 210 -8.55 2.16 14.82
C TRP A 210 -10.04 2.43 14.99
N PRO A 211 -10.88 1.42 15.23
CA PRO A 211 -12.28 1.63 15.49
C PRO A 211 -12.49 2.51 16.72
N ILE A 212 -13.46 3.42 16.65
CA ILE A 212 -13.79 4.34 17.74
C ILE A 212 -14.21 3.53 18.96
N GLY A 213 -13.57 3.78 20.12
CA GLY A 213 -13.80 3.07 21.39
C GLY A 213 -12.95 1.83 21.61
N MET A 214 -12.35 1.23 20.56
CA MET A 214 -11.53 0.03 20.71
C MET A 214 -10.18 0.28 21.41
N ASP A 215 -9.71 1.51 21.42
CA ASP A 215 -8.51 1.92 22.16
C ASP A 215 -8.65 1.76 23.68
N ALA A 216 -9.89 1.82 24.21
CA ALA A 216 -10.15 1.55 25.62
C ALA A 216 -10.17 0.04 25.95
N VAL A 217 -10.45 -0.80 24.94
CA VAL A 217 -10.65 -2.25 25.13
C VAL A 217 -9.42 -3.06 24.73
N ARG A 218 -8.74 -2.67 23.63
CA ARG A 218 -7.62 -3.39 23.03
C ARG A 218 -6.47 -2.45 22.62
N PRO A 219 -5.86 -1.71 23.56
CA PRO A 219 -4.86 -0.69 23.23
C PRO A 219 -3.57 -1.27 22.62
N HIS A 220 -3.18 -2.50 22.99
CA HIS A 220 -1.93 -3.12 22.54
C HIS A 220 -1.99 -3.63 21.10
N GLU A 221 -3.14 -4.10 20.64
CA GLU A 221 -3.30 -4.68 19.28
C GLU A 221 -3.09 -3.65 18.17
N PHE A 222 -3.12 -2.38 18.49
CA PHE A 222 -2.92 -1.29 17.57
C PHE A 222 -1.45 -1.17 17.07
N HIS A 223 -0.48 -1.50 17.93
CA HIS A 223 0.96 -1.37 17.63
C HIS A 223 1.65 -2.69 17.42
N ALA A 224 1.16 -3.73 18.08
CA ALA A 224 1.75 -5.05 18.11
C ALA A 224 2.13 -5.60 16.71
N PRO A 225 1.32 -5.41 15.63
CA PRO A 225 1.64 -6.01 14.35
C PRO A 225 3.01 -5.62 13.78
N GLY A 226 3.41 -4.34 13.88
CA GLY A 226 4.70 -3.89 13.37
C GLY A 226 5.90 -4.41 14.17
N GLU A 227 5.73 -4.55 15.49
CA GLU A 227 6.76 -5.11 16.39
C GLU A 227 6.92 -6.59 16.17
N GLU A 228 5.81 -7.30 16.13
CA GLU A 228 5.77 -8.74 15.91
C GLU A 228 6.33 -9.10 14.53
N PHE A 229 5.99 -8.33 13.49
CA PHE A 229 6.56 -8.51 12.15
C PHE A 229 8.10 -8.40 12.18
N ALA A 230 8.64 -7.34 12.79
CA ALA A 230 10.09 -7.15 12.86
C ALA A 230 10.78 -8.30 13.61
N ARG A 231 10.19 -8.76 14.71
CA ARG A 231 10.69 -9.89 15.48
C ARG A 231 10.69 -11.20 14.66
N LEU A 232 9.59 -11.46 13.94
CA LEU A 232 9.46 -12.67 13.11
C LEU A 232 10.34 -12.60 11.87
N ALA A 233 10.48 -11.43 11.25
CA ALA A 233 11.37 -11.21 10.12
C ALA A 233 12.84 -11.48 10.51
N ALA A 234 13.28 -10.97 11.65
CA ALA A 234 14.65 -11.24 12.16
C ALA A 234 14.92 -12.74 12.36
N ALA A 235 13.89 -13.51 12.74
CA ALA A 235 14.04 -14.94 12.95
C ALA A 235 13.95 -15.77 11.65
N ARG A 236 13.08 -15.38 10.71
CA ARG A 236 12.75 -16.20 9.52
C ARG A 236 13.45 -15.75 8.24
N ALA A 237 13.76 -14.46 8.14
CA ALA A 237 14.39 -13.83 6.99
C ALA A 237 15.52 -12.87 7.44
N PRO A 238 16.57 -13.37 8.13
CA PRO A 238 17.59 -12.53 8.76
C PRO A 238 18.41 -11.68 7.77
N GLY A 239 18.38 -12.00 6.48
CA GLY A 239 18.99 -11.21 5.42
C GLY A 239 18.17 -9.99 4.98
N VAL A 240 16.95 -9.81 5.49
CA VAL A 240 16.07 -8.70 5.13
C VAL A 240 16.11 -7.61 6.18
N VAL A 241 16.46 -6.38 5.79
CA VAL A 241 16.44 -5.22 6.70
C VAL A 241 15.02 -4.68 6.82
N VAL A 242 14.43 -4.76 8.02
CA VAL A 242 13.09 -4.23 8.28
C VAL A 242 13.18 -2.79 8.79
N HIS A 243 12.59 -1.85 8.05
CA HIS A 243 12.49 -0.44 8.42
C HIS A 243 11.10 -0.14 9.01
N ARG A 244 11.00 -0.09 10.34
CA ARG A 244 9.77 0.32 11.04
C ARG A 244 9.74 1.84 11.10
N LEU A 245 9.15 2.46 10.09
CA LEU A 245 9.06 3.91 10.00
C LEU A 245 7.97 4.48 10.93
N GLY A 246 8.24 5.63 11.50
CA GLY A 246 7.21 6.50 12.06
C GLY A 246 6.41 7.20 10.95
N HIS A 247 5.25 7.77 11.30
CA HIS A 247 4.44 8.51 10.34
C HIS A 247 5.17 9.78 9.85
N GLY A 248 5.41 9.87 8.54
CA GLY A 248 6.19 10.94 7.90
C GLY A 248 7.70 10.71 7.93
N GLU A 249 8.16 9.59 8.47
CA GLU A 249 9.56 9.20 8.43
C GLU A 249 9.89 8.54 7.08
N SER A 250 11.12 8.76 6.62
CA SER A 250 11.62 8.27 5.34
C SER A 250 12.81 7.34 5.52
N VAL A 251 12.99 6.44 4.56
CA VAL A 251 14.18 5.61 4.39
C VAL A 251 14.65 5.66 2.94
N ARG A 252 15.96 5.64 2.74
CA ARG A 252 16.56 5.49 1.42
C ARG A 252 16.99 4.05 1.19
N VAL A 253 16.54 3.51 0.07
CA VAL A 253 16.83 2.13 -0.36
C VAL A 253 17.49 2.17 -1.73
N GLY A 254 18.61 1.48 -1.87
CA GLY A 254 19.34 1.39 -3.14
C GLY A 254 19.09 0.07 -3.84
N ALA A 255 19.29 0.05 -5.16
CA ALA A 255 19.43 -1.19 -5.91
C ALA A 255 20.64 -2.00 -5.42
N ALA A 256 20.70 -3.27 -5.80
CA ALA A 256 21.91 -4.06 -5.65
C ALA A 256 23.09 -3.39 -6.38
N PRO A 257 24.31 -3.39 -5.79
CA PRO A 257 25.49 -3.00 -6.51
C PRO A 257 25.75 -3.94 -7.70
#